data_85099c617f138d269e63219ae90e70bc
#
_entry.id   85099c617f138d269e63219ae90e70bc
#
_cell.length_a   1.000
_cell.length_b   1.000
_cell.length_c   1.000
_cell.angle_alpha   90.00
_cell.angle_beta   90.00
_cell.angle_gamma   90.00
#
_symmetry.space_group_name_H-M   'P 1'
#
loop_
_entity.id
_entity.type
_entity.pdbx_description
1 polymer ?
#
loop_
_entity_poly.entity_id
_entity_poly.type
_entity_poly.pdbx_seq_one_letter_code
_entity_poly.pdbx_strand_id
1 'polypeptide(L)'
;MAVNVVWFKRDLRFTDHAPLELALQLDEPTLMMYLIEPKLLRNPHYRGRHWQFIGQSLEDLQHSAEALGHRIEVLEGDAVDVFTEVHRKLGITRLLSYEETGLDLTFQRDQAVAKFCHSAGIEWREFQTNGVERGRRDRKGWNRSWHRFMTCLLYTSDAADDAS
;
A
#
# COMPACT_ATOMS: atom_id res chain seq x y z
N MET A 1 -23.12 2.57 0.05
CA MET A 1 -22.53 1.26 0.38
C MET A 1 -21.14 1.55 0.93
N ALA A 2 -20.78 1.03 2.10
CA ALA A 2 -19.46 1.32 2.70
C ALA A 2 -18.43 0.33 2.18
N VAL A 3 -17.21 0.79 1.83
CA VAL A 3 -16.14 -0.07 1.32
C VAL A 3 -14.81 0.23 1.98
N ASN A 4 -14.00 -0.79 2.21
CA ASN A 4 -12.59 -0.66 2.47
C ASN A 4 -11.84 -0.55 1.14
N VAL A 5 -10.76 0.23 1.11
CA VAL A 5 -9.87 0.30 -0.05
C VAL A 5 -8.49 -0.18 0.37
N VAL A 6 -7.96 -1.20 -0.31
CA VAL A 6 -6.55 -1.58 -0.24
C VAL A 6 -5.82 -0.93 -1.40
N TRP A 7 -4.99 0.05 -1.09
CA TRP A 7 -4.23 0.81 -2.06
C TRP A 7 -2.82 0.25 -2.20
N PHE A 8 -2.60 -0.50 -3.29
CA PHE A 8 -1.28 -0.98 -3.67
C PHE A 8 -0.43 0.16 -4.23
N LYS A 9 0.81 0.24 -3.78
CA LYS A 9 1.80 1.23 -4.23
C LYS A 9 3.00 0.52 -4.87
N ARG A 10 4.00 0.13 -4.08
CA ARG A 10 5.18 -0.65 -4.51
C ARG A 10 5.14 -2.10 -4.03
N ASP A 11 4.14 -2.44 -3.29
CA ASP A 11 3.90 -3.68 -2.57
C ASP A 11 3.03 -4.66 -3.40
N LEU A 12 3.34 -4.81 -4.70
CA LEU A 12 2.57 -5.61 -5.66
C LEU A 12 2.69 -7.12 -5.37
N ARG A 13 2.06 -7.57 -4.28
CA ARG A 13 2.00 -8.97 -3.85
C ARG A 13 0.78 -9.24 -2.99
N PHE A 14 0.31 -10.49 -2.95
CA PHE A 14 -0.76 -10.92 -2.04
C PHE A 14 -0.23 -11.61 -0.78
N THR A 15 0.96 -12.20 -0.84
CA THR A 15 1.57 -12.85 0.32
C THR A 15 2.25 -11.84 1.23
N ASP A 16 2.18 -12.04 2.54
CA ASP A 16 2.77 -11.16 3.55
C ASP A 16 2.37 -9.69 3.31
N HIS A 17 1.05 -9.43 3.28
CA HIS A 17 0.49 -8.13 2.94
C HIS A 17 -0.47 -7.64 4.03
N ALA A 18 0.05 -6.96 5.04
CA ALA A 18 -0.70 -6.53 6.22
C ALA A 18 -1.96 -5.67 5.92
N PRO A 19 -1.95 -4.71 4.95
CA PRO A 19 -3.17 -4.00 4.56
C PRO A 19 -4.27 -4.94 4.06
N LEU A 20 -3.91 -5.93 3.23
CA LEU A 20 -4.88 -6.90 2.70
C LEU A 20 -5.35 -7.86 3.79
N GLU A 21 -4.45 -8.33 4.64
CA GLU A 21 -4.80 -9.19 5.78
C GLU A 21 -5.83 -8.52 6.68
N LEU A 22 -5.60 -7.23 7.03
CA LEU A 22 -6.58 -6.49 7.81
C LEU A 22 -7.92 -6.35 7.06
N ALA A 23 -7.89 -6.04 5.77
CA ALA A 23 -9.10 -5.90 4.97
C ALA A 23 -9.94 -7.18 4.96
N LEU A 24 -9.30 -8.35 4.89
CA LEU A 24 -9.96 -9.66 4.92
C LEU A 24 -10.55 -10.02 6.30
N GLN A 25 -10.05 -9.40 7.38
CA GLN A 25 -10.59 -9.58 8.72
C GLN A 25 -11.82 -8.70 9.00
N LEU A 26 -12.04 -7.70 8.15
CA LEU A 26 -13.18 -6.78 8.25
C LEU A 26 -14.36 -7.33 7.44
N ASP A 27 -15.55 -7.27 8.01
CA ASP A 27 -16.79 -7.75 7.37
C ASP A 27 -17.41 -6.68 6.45
N GLU A 28 -16.57 -6.05 5.64
CA GLU A 28 -16.96 -4.99 4.70
C GLU A 28 -16.39 -5.29 3.30
N PRO A 29 -17.12 -4.95 2.23
CA PRO A 29 -16.61 -5.08 0.87
C PRO A 29 -15.27 -4.36 0.71
N THR A 30 -14.32 -5.00 0.05
CA THR A 30 -12.98 -4.48 -0.15
C THR A 30 -12.71 -4.26 -1.63
N LEU A 31 -12.30 -3.03 -1.97
CA LEU A 31 -11.79 -2.65 -3.28
C LEU A 31 -10.26 -2.68 -3.26
N MET A 32 -9.67 -3.55 -4.04
CA MET A 32 -8.23 -3.56 -4.30
C MET A 32 -7.93 -2.64 -5.48
N MET A 33 -7.00 -1.68 -5.33
CA MET A 33 -6.70 -0.74 -6.38
C MET A 33 -5.23 -0.34 -6.46
N TYR A 34 -4.80 -0.02 -7.68
CA TYR A 34 -3.51 0.56 -8.01
C TYR A 34 -3.72 1.86 -8.80
N LEU A 35 -2.90 2.88 -8.52
CA LEU A 35 -2.97 4.17 -9.21
C LEU A 35 -1.77 4.38 -10.14
N ILE A 36 -2.06 4.62 -11.41
CA ILE A 36 -1.10 5.14 -12.37
C ILE A 36 -1.14 6.67 -12.29
N GLU A 37 -0.18 7.25 -11.58
CA GLU A 37 -0.15 8.70 -11.36
C GLU A 37 0.64 9.41 -12.46
N PRO A 38 0.05 10.37 -13.19
CA PRO A 38 0.72 11.09 -14.27
C PRO A 38 2.02 11.80 -13.85
N LYS A 39 2.11 12.22 -12.58
CA LYS A 39 3.32 12.83 -12.01
C LYS A 39 4.46 11.82 -11.87
N LEU A 40 4.15 10.57 -11.54
CA LEU A 40 5.15 9.49 -11.48
C LEU A 40 5.58 9.03 -12.87
N LEU A 41 4.65 8.98 -13.84
CA LEU A 41 4.98 8.66 -15.24
C LEU A 41 6.04 9.60 -15.82
N ARG A 42 5.98 10.88 -15.45
CA ARG A 42 6.93 11.91 -15.90
C ARG A 42 8.18 12.05 -15.03
N ASN A 43 8.25 11.32 -13.91
CA ASN A 43 9.36 11.43 -12.98
C ASN A 43 10.61 10.70 -13.52
N PRO A 44 11.81 11.33 -13.58
CA PRO A 44 13.02 10.73 -14.13
C PRO A 44 13.54 9.51 -13.35
N HIS A 45 13.11 9.31 -12.09
CA HIS A 45 13.43 8.12 -11.31
C HIS A 45 12.67 6.87 -11.80
N TYR A 46 11.51 7.07 -12.45
CA TYR A 46 10.71 6.01 -13.05
C TYR A 46 11.00 5.93 -14.55
N ARG A 47 11.86 4.99 -14.96
CA ARG A 47 12.19 4.73 -16.36
C ARG A 47 11.38 3.56 -16.91
N GLY A 48 11.44 3.34 -18.23
CA GLY A 48 10.66 2.29 -18.91
C GLY A 48 10.74 0.92 -18.25
N ARG A 49 11.92 0.50 -17.76
CA ARG A 49 12.06 -0.78 -17.03
C ARG A 49 11.23 -0.88 -15.75
N HIS A 50 11.08 0.23 -15.01
CA HIS A 50 10.26 0.25 -13.80
C HIS A 50 8.79 0.08 -14.15
N TRP A 51 8.32 0.79 -15.18
CA TRP A 51 6.94 0.69 -15.63
C TRP A 51 6.65 -0.68 -16.25
N GLN A 52 7.58 -1.25 -16.99
CA GLN A 52 7.45 -2.62 -17.49
C GLN A 52 7.34 -3.63 -16.35
N PHE A 53 8.18 -3.52 -15.33
CA PHE A 53 8.10 -4.37 -14.14
C PHE A 53 6.78 -4.22 -13.40
N ILE A 54 6.31 -2.97 -13.20
CA ILE A 54 5.00 -2.69 -12.57
C ILE A 54 3.87 -3.31 -13.38
N GLY A 55 3.88 -3.14 -14.72
CA GLY A 55 2.88 -3.74 -15.61
C GLY A 55 2.83 -5.25 -15.47
N GLN A 56 3.97 -5.92 -15.58
CA GLN A 56 4.07 -7.38 -15.42
C GLN A 56 3.60 -7.85 -14.03
N SER A 57 3.96 -7.10 -12.98
CA SER A 57 3.52 -7.43 -11.62
C SER A 57 2.01 -7.27 -11.44
N LEU A 58 1.41 -6.25 -12.06
CA LEU A 58 -0.04 -6.04 -12.03
C LEU A 58 -0.79 -7.12 -12.82
N GLU A 59 -0.25 -7.53 -13.97
CA GLU A 59 -0.80 -8.64 -14.77
C GLU A 59 -0.81 -9.95 -13.97
N ASP A 60 0.29 -10.27 -13.30
CA ASP A 60 0.43 -11.46 -12.45
C ASP A 60 -0.53 -11.43 -11.25
N LEU A 61 -0.61 -10.28 -10.56
CA LEU A 61 -1.56 -10.09 -9.47
C LEU A 61 -3.01 -10.16 -9.93
N GLN A 62 -3.32 -9.57 -11.09
CA GLN A 62 -4.67 -9.62 -11.66
C GLN A 62 -5.07 -11.06 -11.98
N HIS A 63 -4.18 -11.83 -12.59
CA HIS A 63 -4.42 -13.24 -12.88
C HIS A 63 -4.67 -14.06 -11.60
N SER A 64 -3.88 -13.79 -10.55
CA SER A 64 -4.06 -14.42 -9.24
C SER A 64 -5.36 -14.02 -8.56
N ALA A 65 -5.77 -12.76 -8.67
CA ALA A 65 -7.04 -12.26 -8.14
C ALA A 65 -8.24 -12.90 -8.86
N GLU A 66 -8.21 -12.99 -10.19
CA GLU A 66 -9.26 -13.58 -11.02
C GLU A 66 -9.48 -15.06 -10.70
N ALA A 67 -8.42 -15.81 -10.43
CA ALA A 67 -8.50 -17.20 -10.00
C ALA A 67 -9.29 -17.38 -8.68
N LEU A 68 -9.39 -16.32 -7.88
CA LEU A 68 -10.14 -16.26 -6.63
C LEU A 68 -11.50 -15.54 -6.77
N GLY A 69 -11.90 -15.15 -7.98
CA GLY A 69 -13.13 -14.41 -8.25
C GLY A 69 -13.06 -12.91 -7.88
N HIS A 70 -11.85 -12.36 -7.76
CA HIS A 70 -11.59 -10.96 -7.43
C HIS A 70 -10.87 -10.24 -8.57
N ARG A 71 -10.71 -8.93 -8.42
CA ARG A 71 -9.92 -8.13 -9.37
C ARG A 71 -9.26 -6.94 -8.68
N ILE A 72 -8.21 -6.43 -9.32
CA ILE A 72 -7.57 -5.18 -8.93
C ILE A 72 -7.99 -4.10 -9.92
N GLU A 73 -8.52 -3.00 -9.42
CA GLU A 73 -8.85 -1.83 -10.25
C GLU A 73 -7.59 -1.00 -10.47
N VAL A 74 -7.17 -0.89 -11.73
CA VAL A 74 -6.06 -0.02 -12.13
C VAL A 74 -6.64 1.27 -12.67
N LEU A 75 -6.44 2.38 -11.95
CA LEU A 75 -7.00 3.69 -12.29
C LEU A 75 -5.87 4.68 -12.60
N GLU A 76 -6.12 5.59 -13.53
CA GLU A 76 -5.19 6.67 -13.85
C GLU A 76 -5.69 7.99 -13.27
N GLY A 77 -4.80 8.74 -12.61
CA GLY A 77 -5.11 10.07 -12.07
C GLY A 77 -4.27 10.44 -10.85
N ASP A 78 -4.40 11.69 -10.41
CA ASP A 78 -3.87 12.13 -9.13
C ASP A 78 -4.64 11.45 -7.98
N ALA A 79 -3.91 10.96 -6.97
CA ALA A 79 -4.48 10.12 -5.91
C ALA A 79 -5.69 10.76 -5.21
N VAL A 80 -5.61 12.06 -4.88
CA VAL A 80 -6.72 12.77 -4.20
C VAL A 80 -7.97 12.82 -5.08
N ASP A 81 -7.81 13.08 -6.39
CA ASP A 81 -8.95 13.17 -7.33
C ASP A 81 -9.61 11.81 -7.48
N VAL A 82 -8.81 10.75 -7.64
CA VAL A 82 -9.32 9.38 -7.76
C VAL A 82 -10.03 8.96 -6.47
N PHE A 83 -9.44 9.17 -5.28
CA PHE A 83 -10.10 8.82 -4.02
C PHE A 83 -11.36 9.65 -3.76
N THR A 84 -11.39 10.91 -4.18
CA THR A 84 -12.60 11.74 -4.11
C THR A 84 -13.73 11.12 -4.93
N GLU A 85 -13.45 10.71 -6.15
CA GLU A 85 -14.44 10.10 -7.02
C GLU A 85 -14.89 8.71 -6.54
N VAL A 86 -13.96 7.87 -6.07
CA VAL A 86 -14.28 6.56 -5.49
C VAL A 86 -15.12 6.72 -4.23
N HIS A 87 -14.76 7.66 -3.35
CA HIS A 87 -15.52 7.93 -2.13
C HIS A 87 -16.94 8.42 -2.46
N ARG A 88 -17.08 9.32 -3.43
CA ARG A 88 -18.39 9.82 -3.88
C ARG A 88 -19.29 8.70 -4.42
N LYS A 89 -18.72 7.71 -5.13
CA LYS A 89 -19.46 6.59 -5.73
C LYS A 89 -19.77 5.47 -4.76
N LEU A 90 -18.80 5.09 -3.94
CA LEU A 90 -18.84 3.86 -3.14
C LEU A 90 -18.88 4.10 -1.62
N GLY A 91 -18.48 5.28 -1.15
CA GLY A 91 -18.42 5.59 0.28
C GLY A 91 -17.26 4.86 0.97
N ILE A 92 -16.02 5.31 0.76
CA ILE A 92 -14.85 4.73 1.42
C ILE A 92 -14.95 4.93 2.93
N THR A 93 -14.87 3.88 3.71
CA THR A 93 -14.80 3.91 5.18
C THR A 93 -13.34 3.86 5.66
N ARG A 94 -12.55 3.00 5.05
CA ARG A 94 -11.13 2.83 5.37
C ARG A 94 -10.28 2.80 4.12
N LEU A 95 -9.13 3.46 4.22
CA LEU A 95 -8.04 3.36 3.24
C LEU A 95 -6.88 2.62 3.92
N LEU A 96 -6.45 1.52 3.35
CA LEU A 96 -5.40 0.66 3.87
C LEU A 96 -4.23 0.62 2.89
N SER A 97 -3.04 0.95 3.33
CA SER A 97 -1.85 0.92 2.47
C SER A 97 -0.57 0.75 3.28
N TYR A 98 0.52 0.46 2.60
CA TYR A 98 1.83 0.62 3.22
C TYR A 98 2.29 2.09 3.22
N GLU A 99 3.17 2.41 4.17
CA GLU A 99 3.87 3.69 4.20
C GLU A 99 4.75 3.87 2.96
N GLU A 100 4.75 5.07 2.39
CA GLU A 100 5.68 5.44 1.34
C GLU A 100 6.95 6.04 1.95
N THR A 101 8.10 5.47 1.62
CA THR A 101 9.42 5.89 2.11
C THR A 101 10.37 6.30 0.98
N GLY A 102 9.84 6.55 -0.20
CA GLY A 102 10.61 6.81 -1.42
C GLY A 102 10.90 8.28 -1.70
N LEU A 103 10.26 8.78 -2.73
CA LEU A 103 10.49 10.12 -3.27
C LEU A 103 9.71 11.19 -2.49
N ASP A 104 10.23 12.41 -2.46
CA ASP A 104 9.52 13.56 -1.89
C ASP A 104 8.14 13.76 -2.55
N LEU A 105 8.05 13.56 -3.86
CA LEU A 105 6.81 13.60 -4.61
C LEU A 105 5.74 12.65 -4.06
N THR A 106 6.12 11.42 -3.73
CA THR A 106 5.19 10.43 -3.15
C THR A 106 4.86 10.74 -1.70
N PHE A 107 5.78 11.34 -0.96
CA PHE A 107 5.52 11.84 0.39
C PHE A 107 4.51 13.00 0.40
N GLN A 108 4.67 13.98 -0.50
CA GLN A 108 3.72 15.09 -0.65
C GLN A 108 2.32 14.59 -1.06
N ARG A 109 2.25 13.61 -1.96
CA ARG A 109 1.02 12.92 -2.33
C ARG A 109 0.34 12.32 -1.10
N ASP A 110 1.09 11.56 -0.29
CA ASP A 110 0.54 10.91 0.91
C ASP A 110 0.04 11.95 1.93
N GLN A 111 0.74 13.08 2.08
CA GLN A 111 0.24 14.18 2.92
C GLN A 111 -1.08 14.78 2.39
N ALA A 112 -1.24 14.90 1.08
CA ALA A 112 -2.47 15.39 0.48
C ALA A 112 -3.63 14.39 0.68
N VAL A 113 -3.35 13.09 0.49
CA VAL A 113 -4.32 12.02 0.75
C VAL A 113 -4.72 11.98 2.23
N ALA A 114 -3.77 12.17 3.17
CA ALA A 114 -4.08 12.24 4.59
C ALA A 114 -5.05 13.39 4.94
N LYS A 115 -4.84 14.57 4.36
CA LYS A 115 -5.74 15.72 4.53
C LYS A 115 -7.13 15.41 3.96
N PHE A 116 -7.20 14.80 2.78
CA PHE A 116 -8.45 14.37 2.17
C PHE A 116 -9.18 13.37 3.07
N CYS A 117 -8.53 12.31 3.51
CA CYS A 117 -9.12 11.29 4.38
C CYS A 117 -9.67 11.90 5.66
N HIS A 118 -8.89 12.79 6.29
CA HIS A 118 -9.34 13.51 7.50
C HIS A 118 -10.60 14.33 7.24
N SER A 119 -10.65 15.09 6.14
CA SER A 119 -11.80 15.93 5.80
C SER A 119 -13.04 15.14 5.40
N ALA A 120 -12.85 13.95 4.80
CA ALA A 120 -13.91 13.06 4.35
C ALA A 120 -14.37 12.05 5.43
N GLY A 121 -13.76 12.05 6.62
CA GLY A 121 -14.07 11.08 7.68
C GLY A 121 -13.64 9.64 7.34
N ILE A 122 -12.61 9.48 6.49
CA ILE A 122 -12.05 8.18 6.10
C ILE A 122 -10.93 7.83 7.08
N GLU A 123 -10.98 6.63 7.67
CA GLU A 123 -9.89 6.10 8.46
C GLU A 123 -8.76 5.62 7.52
N TRP A 124 -7.66 6.38 7.44
CA TRP A 124 -6.49 5.91 6.71
C TRP A 124 -5.50 5.23 7.63
N ARG A 125 -5.26 3.95 7.42
CA ARG A 125 -4.30 3.16 8.16
C ARG A 125 -3.13 2.77 7.27
N GLU A 126 -1.94 3.21 7.65
CA GLU A 126 -0.68 2.87 6.99
C GLU A 126 0.08 1.82 7.79
N PHE A 127 0.75 0.91 7.10
CA PHE A 127 1.57 -0.15 7.65
C PHE A 127 3.03 0.05 7.27
N GLN A 128 3.95 -0.31 8.16
CA GLN A 128 5.38 -0.23 7.89
C GLN A 128 5.81 -1.39 6.98
N THR A 129 6.50 -1.11 5.86
CA THR A 129 7.00 -2.12 4.92
C THR A 129 8.41 -2.62 5.22
N ASN A 130 9.21 -1.82 5.92
CA ASN A 130 10.62 -2.05 6.12
C ASN A 130 11.10 -1.38 7.41
N GLY A 131 12.38 -1.55 7.75
CA GLY A 131 12.97 -0.95 8.95
C GLY A 131 13.19 0.57 8.90
N VAL A 132 12.64 1.28 7.92
CA VAL A 132 12.72 2.74 7.82
C VAL A 132 11.57 3.37 8.61
N GLU A 133 11.90 4.17 9.60
CA GLU A 133 10.94 4.95 10.37
C GLU A 133 10.73 6.31 9.70
N ARG A 134 9.51 6.58 9.25
CA ARG A 134 9.13 7.83 8.59
C ARG A 134 9.21 9.00 9.60
N GLY A 135 9.81 10.13 9.18
CA GLY A 135 9.92 11.33 10.02
C GLY A 135 11.04 11.30 11.07
N ARG A 136 11.88 10.29 11.10
CA ARG A 136 13.04 10.22 11.99
C ARG A 136 14.03 11.34 11.67
N ARG A 137 14.40 12.12 12.70
CA ARG A 137 15.28 13.31 12.55
C ARG A 137 16.77 13.00 12.68
N ASP A 138 17.13 11.87 13.29
CA ASP A 138 18.52 11.45 13.50
C ASP A 138 18.70 9.93 13.33
N ARG A 139 19.96 9.49 13.30
CA ARG A 139 20.32 8.07 13.21
C ARG A 139 20.46 7.38 14.57
N LYS A 140 20.28 8.10 15.68
CA LYS A 140 20.50 7.54 17.02
C LYS A 140 19.49 6.41 17.28
N GLY A 141 19.99 5.22 17.51
CA GLY A 141 19.16 4.03 17.76
C GLY A 141 18.51 3.40 16.52
N TRP A 142 18.79 3.93 15.29
CA TRP A 142 18.23 3.38 14.04
C TRP A 142 18.54 1.88 13.89
N ASN A 143 19.79 1.45 14.13
CA ASN A 143 20.18 0.04 14.05
C ASN A 143 19.32 -0.86 14.96
N ARG A 144 19.00 -0.39 16.18
CA ARG A 144 18.18 -1.16 17.12
C ARG A 144 16.74 -1.31 16.63
N SER A 145 16.15 -0.25 16.11
CA SER A 145 14.78 -0.28 15.53
C SER A 145 14.75 -1.19 14.31
N TRP A 146 15.75 -1.04 13.43
CA TRP A 146 15.88 -1.86 12.23
C TRP A 146 16.05 -3.36 12.58
N HIS A 147 16.96 -3.69 13.50
CA HIS A 147 17.13 -5.06 13.94
C HIS A 147 15.86 -5.64 14.57
N ARG A 148 15.17 -4.87 15.41
CA ARG A 148 13.91 -5.33 16.01
C ARG A 148 12.87 -5.66 14.93
N PHE A 149 12.74 -4.81 13.93
CA PHE A 149 11.79 -5.02 12.83
C PHE A 149 12.17 -6.26 12.02
N MET A 150 13.44 -6.40 11.63
CA MET A 150 13.91 -7.50 10.78
C MET A 150 14.00 -8.85 11.50
N THR A 151 14.44 -8.89 12.75
CA THR A 151 14.56 -10.13 13.53
C THR A 151 13.23 -10.66 14.02
N CYS A 152 12.21 -9.81 14.21
CA CYS A 152 10.87 -10.28 14.58
C CYS A 152 10.26 -11.16 13.48
N LEU A 153 10.54 -10.86 12.22
CA LEU A 153 10.11 -11.68 11.07
C LEU A 153 10.88 -13.00 10.95
N LEU A 154 12.17 -13.01 11.28
CA LEU A 154 13.01 -14.23 11.24
C LEU A 154 12.68 -15.20 12.37
N TYR A 155 12.39 -14.67 13.57
CA TYR A 155 12.10 -15.51 14.74
C TYR A 155 10.79 -16.31 14.61
N THR A 156 9.82 -15.81 13.86
CA THR A 156 8.55 -16.52 13.62
C THR A 156 8.69 -17.66 12.61
N SER A 157 9.70 -17.64 11.73
CA SER A 157 9.96 -18.75 10.79
C SER A 157 10.77 -19.88 11.43
N ASP A 158 11.75 -19.56 12.30
CA ASP A 158 12.59 -20.58 12.95
C ASP A 158 11.86 -21.33 14.08
N ALA A 159 10.87 -20.67 14.73
CA ALA A 159 10.07 -21.32 15.77
C ALA A 159 9.12 -22.42 15.24
N ALA A 160 8.87 -22.46 13.93
CA ALA A 160 8.06 -23.49 13.30
C ALA A 160 8.88 -24.77 12.98
N ASP A 161 10.19 -24.67 12.82
CA ASP A 161 11.07 -25.80 12.49
C ASP A 161 11.56 -26.59 13.72
N ASP A 162 11.56 -25.96 14.92
CA ASP A 162 11.97 -26.64 16.18
C ASP A 162 10.82 -27.42 16.87
N ALA A 163 9.60 -27.40 16.29
CA ALA A 163 8.43 -28.10 16.84
C ALA A 163 8.12 -29.45 16.18
N SER A 164 9.07 -30.02 15.41
CA SER A 164 8.90 -31.34 14.78
C SER A 164 9.92 -32.38 15.26
#